data_28542e083b265d86f4a3424dcb189e69
#
_entry.id   28542e083b265d86f4a3424dcb189e69
#
_cell.length_a   1.000
_cell.length_b   1.000
_cell.length_c   1.000
_cell.angle_alpha   90.00
_cell.angle_beta   90.00
_cell.angle_gamma   90.00
#
_symmetry.space_group_name_H-M   'P 1'
#
loop_
_entity.id
_entity.type
_entity.pdbx_description
1 polymer ?
#
loop_
_entity_poly.entity_id
_entity_poly.type
_entity_poly.pdbx_seq_one_letter_code
_entity_poly.pdbx_strand_id
1 'polypeptide(L)'
;MSNEKAPSSASSSSYELSKGINGLDKVILRDARGSSAEVYLYGAHVTSWKNDHAEELLFLSSKAIFKPPKPIRGGIPICFPQFSNLGPLDSHGFARNQFWTIDDSPPPFPTSTSNKAFVDLILKPSEDDIKIWPHRVALGPGGDLLMTSRIRNTNIDGKPFSFTFAYHTYFSVSDISEVRVEGLETLDYLDNLQKRERFTEQGDALTFESEFDRIYLSTPTKIAILDHEKKRTIVLRKDGLPDAVVWNPWDKKAKAISDFGDDEYKYMLCVEAAAIEKPITLKPGEEWKGRLELSTVSSSYCSGQLDPKRVIQGS
;
A
#
# COMPACT_ATOMS: atom_id res chain seq x y z
N MET A 1 -25.96 -45.44 27.61
CA MET A 1 -25.96 -43.96 27.49
C MET A 1 -24.73 -43.58 26.71
N SER A 2 -24.92 -43.45 25.43
CA SER A 2 -23.84 -43.10 24.45
C SER A 2 -23.73 -41.59 24.36
N ASN A 3 -22.59 -41.05 24.79
CA ASN A 3 -22.21 -39.66 24.61
C ASN A 3 -21.81 -39.42 23.15
N GLU A 4 -22.72 -38.89 22.38
CA GLU A 4 -22.39 -38.26 21.10
C GLU A 4 -21.67 -36.93 21.36
N LYS A 5 -20.38 -36.88 21.02
CA LYS A 5 -19.63 -35.64 20.90
C LYS A 5 -20.19 -34.88 19.69
N ALA A 6 -20.73 -33.70 19.93
CA ALA A 6 -21.07 -32.75 18.88
C ALA A 6 -19.82 -32.43 18.05
N PRO A 7 -19.93 -32.29 16.71
CA PRO A 7 -18.81 -31.91 15.87
C PRO A 7 -18.34 -30.49 16.24
N SER A 8 -17.04 -30.36 16.49
CA SER A 8 -16.39 -29.08 16.69
C SER A 8 -16.64 -28.22 15.44
N SER A 9 -17.23 -27.05 15.64
CA SER A 9 -17.35 -26.03 14.60
C SER A 9 -15.96 -25.69 14.10
N ALA A 10 -15.63 -26.10 12.88
CA ALA A 10 -14.44 -25.64 12.19
C ALA A 10 -14.55 -24.11 12.12
N SER A 11 -13.64 -23.40 12.78
CA SER A 11 -13.47 -21.97 12.61
C SER A 11 -13.09 -21.76 11.15
N SER A 12 -13.99 -21.16 10.35
CA SER A 12 -13.65 -20.76 8.99
C SER A 12 -12.45 -19.82 9.09
N SER A 13 -11.30 -20.24 8.53
CA SER A 13 -10.11 -19.39 8.46
C SER A 13 -10.47 -18.10 7.75
N SER A 14 -9.96 -16.97 8.25
CA SER A 14 -10.18 -15.65 7.65
C SER A 14 -9.48 -15.49 6.30
N TYR A 15 -8.73 -16.50 5.85
CA TYR A 15 -7.95 -16.52 4.61
C TYR A 15 -7.76 -17.94 4.07
N GLU A 16 -7.37 -18.04 2.79
CA GLU A 16 -6.99 -19.25 2.09
C GLU A 16 -5.50 -19.24 1.77
N LEU A 17 -4.76 -20.28 2.11
CA LEU A 17 -3.37 -20.47 1.69
C LEU A 17 -3.30 -21.06 0.28
N SER A 18 -2.41 -20.53 -0.53
CA SER A 18 -2.23 -20.95 -1.92
C SER A 18 -0.77 -20.80 -2.37
N LYS A 19 -0.44 -21.46 -3.48
CA LYS A 19 0.84 -21.23 -4.18
C LYS A 19 0.61 -20.25 -5.33
N GLY A 20 1.48 -19.28 -5.42
CA GLY A 20 1.51 -18.31 -6.50
C GLY A 20 2.57 -18.60 -7.54
N ILE A 21 2.97 -17.55 -8.27
CA ILE A 21 3.99 -17.63 -9.31
C ILE A 21 5.30 -18.15 -8.71
N ASN A 22 5.97 -19.04 -9.44
CA ASN A 22 7.20 -19.72 -9.02
C ASN A 22 7.10 -20.50 -7.69
N GLY A 23 5.89 -20.90 -7.30
CA GLY A 23 5.66 -21.66 -6.08
C GLY A 23 5.76 -20.90 -4.78
N LEU A 24 5.84 -19.55 -4.85
CA LEU A 24 5.85 -18.71 -3.67
C LEU A 24 4.52 -18.80 -2.92
N ASP A 25 4.58 -18.87 -1.59
CA ASP A 25 3.39 -18.91 -0.76
C ASP A 25 2.66 -17.58 -0.79
N LYS A 26 1.34 -17.65 -0.93
CA LYS A 26 0.44 -16.51 -0.85
C LYS A 26 -0.82 -16.82 -0.07
N VAL A 27 -1.43 -15.78 0.45
CA VAL A 27 -2.73 -15.78 1.10
C VAL A 27 -3.75 -15.14 0.16
N ILE A 28 -4.95 -15.70 0.10
CA ILE A 28 -6.09 -15.12 -0.60
C ILE A 28 -7.14 -14.72 0.44
N LEU A 29 -7.49 -13.44 0.45
CA LEU A 29 -8.60 -12.89 1.22
C LEU A 29 -9.82 -12.76 0.30
N ARG A 30 -11.01 -13.13 0.82
CA ARG A 30 -12.28 -12.97 0.09
C ARG A 30 -13.34 -12.43 1.03
N ASP A 31 -14.11 -11.46 0.56
CA ASP A 31 -15.31 -11.03 1.27
C ASP A 31 -16.55 -11.75 0.72
N ALA A 32 -17.66 -11.61 1.44
CA ALA A 32 -18.93 -12.27 1.09
C ALA A 32 -19.57 -11.73 -0.20
N ARG A 33 -19.13 -10.57 -0.72
CA ARG A 33 -19.61 -9.94 -1.94
C ARG A 33 -18.78 -10.25 -3.17
N GLY A 34 -17.65 -10.96 -3.01
CA GLY A 34 -16.78 -11.38 -4.08
C GLY A 34 -15.52 -10.54 -4.25
N SER A 35 -15.34 -9.47 -3.47
CA SER A 35 -14.07 -8.74 -3.44
C SER A 35 -12.96 -9.63 -2.92
N SER A 36 -11.74 -9.44 -3.42
CA SER A 36 -10.60 -10.29 -3.04
C SER A 36 -9.29 -9.52 -3.01
N ALA A 37 -8.34 -10.03 -2.22
CA ALA A 37 -6.96 -9.58 -2.24
C ALA A 37 -6.01 -10.77 -2.19
N GLU A 38 -4.86 -10.67 -2.87
CA GLU A 38 -3.79 -11.65 -2.81
C GLU A 38 -2.56 -11.04 -2.16
N VAL A 39 -2.01 -11.74 -1.17
CA VAL A 39 -0.86 -11.30 -0.38
C VAL A 39 0.21 -12.38 -0.41
N TYR A 40 1.34 -12.11 -1.05
CA TYR A 40 2.49 -13.01 -1.01
C TYR A 40 3.19 -12.90 0.34
N LEU A 41 3.61 -14.04 0.91
CA LEU A 41 4.42 -14.05 2.14
C LEU A 41 5.81 -13.44 1.89
N TYR A 42 6.29 -13.50 0.66
CA TYR A 42 7.48 -12.78 0.24
C TYR A 42 7.18 -11.28 0.14
N GLY A 43 7.77 -10.48 1.02
CA GLY A 43 7.57 -9.03 1.12
C GLY A 43 6.29 -8.59 1.84
N ALA A 44 5.48 -9.51 2.37
CA ALA A 44 4.09 -9.23 2.78
C ALA A 44 3.33 -8.45 1.69
N HIS A 45 3.58 -8.83 0.45
CA HIS A 45 3.31 -8.04 -0.74
C HIS A 45 1.90 -8.28 -1.25
N VAL A 46 1.04 -7.27 -1.17
CA VAL A 46 -0.28 -7.29 -1.81
C VAL A 46 -0.10 -7.13 -3.31
N THR A 47 -0.37 -8.18 -4.08
CA THR A 47 -0.18 -8.17 -5.54
C THR A 47 -1.45 -7.99 -6.33
N SER A 48 -2.61 -8.19 -5.70
CA SER A 48 -3.94 -8.05 -6.32
C SER A 48 -4.94 -7.55 -5.29
N TRP A 49 -5.81 -6.66 -5.73
CA TRP A 49 -6.99 -6.21 -5.01
C TRP A 49 -8.12 -6.00 -6.00
N LYS A 50 -9.16 -6.83 -5.90
CA LYS A 50 -10.30 -6.82 -6.81
C LYS A 50 -11.57 -6.42 -6.08
N ASN A 51 -12.37 -5.58 -6.74
CA ASN A 51 -13.71 -5.25 -6.27
C ASN A 51 -14.70 -6.43 -6.49
N ASP A 52 -15.97 -6.24 -6.10
CA ASP A 52 -17.05 -7.21 -6.24
C ASP A 52 -17.44 -7.54 -7.70
N HIS A 53 -17.00 -6.74 -8.65
CA HIS A 53 -17.10 -7.00 -10.09
C HIS A 53 -15.87 -7.72 -10.67
N ALA A 54 -14.96 -8.20 -9.82
CA ALA A 54 -13.68 -8.83 -10.19
C ALA A 54 -12.73 -7.91 -10.99
N GLU A 55 -12.94 -6.60 -10.95
CA GLU A 55 -12.04 -5.63 -11.56
C GLU A 55 -10.78 -5.47 -10.72
N GLU A 56 -9.60 -5.58 -11.34
CA GLU A 56 -8.30 -5.39 -10.70
C GLU A 56 -8.01 -3.89 -10.49
N LEU A 57 -7.74 -3.53 -9.27
CA LEU A 57 -7.52 -2.14 -8.84
C LEU A 57 -6.05 -1.80 -8.63
N LEU A 58 -5.20 -2.81 -8.52
CA LEU A 58 -3.75 -2.64 -8.45
C LEU A 58 -3.11 -2.97 -9.79
N PHE A 59 -2.03 -2.29 -10.09
CA PHE A 59 -1.20 -2.59 -11.23
C PHE A 59 -0.09 -3.57 -10.82
N LEU A 60 0.13 -4.59 -11.62
CA LEU A 60 1.26 -5.50 -11.54
C LEU A 60 1.91 -5.56 -12.92
N SER A 61 3.23 -5.30 -13.00
CA SER A 61 3.93 -5.34 -14.28
C SER A 61 3.92 -6.74 -14.89
N SER A 62 3.71 -6.81 -16.20
CA SER A 62 3.82 -8.08 -16.96
C SER A 62 5.24 -8.65 -16.93
N LYS A 63 6.25 -7.81 -16.65
CA LYS A 63 7.66 -8.20 -16.47
C LYS A 63 8.03 -8.39 -14.99
N ALA A 64 7.09 -8.37 -14.05
CA ALA A 64 7.37 -8.53 -12.62
C ALA A 64 8.10 -9.84 -12.32
N ILE A 65 9.15 -9.74 -11.51
CA ILE A 65 10.02 -10.86 -11.18
C ILE A 65 9.61 -11.44 -9.81
N PHE A 66 9.03 -12.65 -9.82
CA PHE A 66 8.67 -13.39 -8.61
C PHE A 66 9.79 -14.34 -8.20
N LYS A 67 10.97 -13.80 -7.96
CA LYS A 67 12.18 -14.58 -7.63
C LYS A 67 13.02 -13.87 -6.57
N PRO A 68 12.97 -14.31 -5.31
CA PRO A 68 13.85 -13.78 -4.27
C PRO A 68 15.33 -13.81 -4.68
N PRO A 69 16.16 -12.81 -4.30
CA PRO A 69 15.82 -11.67 -3.43
C PRO A 69 15.29 -10.43 -4.18
N LYS A 70 14.89 -10.55 -5.44
CA LYS A 70 14.36 -9.41 -6.21
C LYS A 70 12.97 -9.00 -5.73
N PRO A 71 12.68 -7.68 -5.58
CA PRO A 71 11.34 -7.22 -5.25
C PRO A 71 10.38 -7.44 -6.41
N ILE A 72 9.09 -7.61 -6.10
CA ILE A 72 8.02 -7.72 -7.10
C ILE A 72 7.64 -6.32 -7.58
N ARG A 73 7.53 -6.12 -8.90
CA ARG A 73 7.18 -4.83 -9.51
C ARG A 73 5.68 -4.66 -9.64
N GLY A 74 5.10 -3.71 -8.88
CA GLY A 74 3.65 -3.46 -8.83
C GLY A 74 3.03 -3.87 -7.51
N GLY A 75 1.70 -3.87 -7.41
CA GLY A 75 1.01 -4.12 -6.15
C GLY A 75 1.33 -3.09 -5.08
N ILE A 76 1.60 -3.53 -3.85
CA ILE A 76 1.92 -2.65 -2.72
C ILE A 76 3.17 -3.17 -1.99
N PRO A 77 4.39 -2.94 -2.52
CA PRO A 77 5.61 -3.20 -1.77
C PRO A 77 5.74 -2.29 -0.55
N ILE A 78 6.29 -2.82 0.54
CA ILE A 78 6.57 -2.08 1.76
C ILE A 78 7.99 -1.52 1.69
N CYS A 79 8.13 -0.19 1.69
CA CYS A 79 9.42 0.49 1.79
C CYS A 79 9.78 0.70 3.25
N PHE A 80 10.81 -0.01 3.73
CA PHE A 80 11.29 0.09 5.12
C PHE A 80 12.63 -0.64 5.31
N PRO A 81 13.48 -0.18 6.21
CA PRO A 81 13.38 1.02 7.08
C PRO A 81 13.82 2.30 6.39
N GLN A 82 13.98 2.26 5.07
CA GLN A 82 14.45 3.34 4.24
C GLN A 82 13.55 3.50 3.02
N PHE A 83 13.23 4.74 2.66
CA PHE A 83 12.58 5.07 1.39
C PHE A 83 13.63 5.40 0.34
N SER A 84 13.50 4.86 -0.88
CA SER A 84 14.42 5.08 -1.99
C SER A 84 15.90 4.89 -1.56
N ASN A 85 16.80 5.67 -2.12
CA ASN A 85 18.23 5.69 -1.76
C ASN A 85 18.55 6.73 -0.67
N LEU A 86 17.61 7.00 0.24
CA LEU A 86 17.75 8.00 1.30
C LEU A 86 18.34 7.40 2.59
N GLY A 87 19.42 6.64 2.45
CA GLY A 87 20.14 6.01 3.54
C GLY A 87 21.16 4.99 3.03
N PRO A 88 21.78 4.22 3.91
CA PRO A 88 22.90 3.33 3.58
C PRO A 88 22.46 1.96 3.02
N LEU A 89 21.16 1.63 3.08
CA LEU A 89 20.64 0.35 2.62
C LEU A 89 20.31 0.38 1.12
N ASP A 90 20.00 -0.79 0.57
CA ASP A 90 19.46 -0.90 -0.78
C ASP A 90 18.19 -0.07 -0.94
N SER A 91 17.92 0.36 -2.16
CA SER A 91 16.74 1.19 -2.46
C SER A 91 15.46 0.59 -1.87
N HIS A 92 14.73 1.39 -1.08
CA HIS A 92 13.53 1.05 -0.35
C HIS A 92 13.72 0.06 0.83
N GLY A 93 14.97 -0.17 1.27
CA GLY A 93 15.27 -1.06 2.39
C GLY A 93 15.02 -2.54 2.09
N PHE A 94 14.77 -3.33 3.13
CA PHE A 94 14.76 -4.79 3.02
C PHE A 94 13.39 -5.46 3.19
N ALA A 95 12.39 -4.78 3.73
CA ALA A 95 11.11 -5.42 4.11
C ALA A 95 10.43 -6.16 2.95
N ARG A 96 10.47 -5.57 1.75
CA ARG A 96 9.91 -6.14 0.54
C ARG A 96 10.70 -7.32 -0.04
N ASN A 97 11.90 -7.57 0.47
CA ASN A 97 12.82 -8.61 -0.02
C ASN A 97 12.98 -9.76 0.98
N GLN A 98 12.16 -9.81 2.04
CA GLN A 98 12.19 -10.84 3.07
C GLN A 98 10.94 -11.70 3.04
N PHE A 99 11.05 -12.94 3.55
CA PHE A 99 9.89 -13.77 3.80
C PHE A 99 9.26 -13.40 5.15
N TRP A 100 7.97 -13.15 5.13
CA TRP A 100 7.14 -12.93 6.30
C TRP A 100 6.45 -14.22 6.69
N THR A 101 6.12 -14.36 7.95
CA THR A 101 5.37 -15.52 8.47
C THR A 101 3.98 -15.07 8.91
N ILE A 102 3.00 -15.95 8.85
CA ILE A 102 1.68 -15.70 9.41
C ILE A 102 1.82 -15.70 10.93
N ASP A 103 1.19 -14.72 11.58
CA ASP A 103 1.14 -14.58 13.03
C ASP A 103 -0.18 -15.17 13.54
N ASP A 104 -0.11 -16.31 14.21
CA ASP A 104 -1.26 -17.02 14.78
C ASP A 104 -1.73 -16.41 16.11
N SER A 105 -0.96 -15.48 16.69
CA SER A 105 -1.25 -14.83 17.97
C SER A 105 -1.00 -13.32 17.91
N PRO A 106 -1.60 -12.61 16.96
CA PRO A 106 -1.33 -11.20 16.75
C PRO A 106 -1.78 -10.38 17.96
N PRO A 107 -1.06 -9.28 18.26
CA PRO A 107 -1.53 -8.34 19.25
C PRO A 107 -2.86 -7.75 18.80
N PRO A 108 -3.74 -7.34 19.73
CA PRO A 108 -5.04 -6.79 19.37
C PRO A 108 -4.85 -5.55 18.48
N PHE A 109 -5.36 -5.64 17.26
CA PHE A 109 -5.53 -4.48 16.41
C PHE A 109 -6.88 -3.84 16.73
N PRO A 110 -6.97 -2.51 16.81
CA PRO A 110 -8.25 -1.84 16.86
C PRO A 110 -8.95 -2.04 15.51
N THR A 111 -9.68 -3.13 15.40
CA THR A 111 -10.45 -3.46 14.20
C THR A 111 -11.92 -3.23 14.48
N SER A 112 -12.63 -2.68 13.51
CA SER A 112 -14.07 -2.87 13.40
C SER A 112 -14.33 -4.38 13.41
N THR A 113 -15.23 -4.84 14.26
CA THR A 113 -15.64 -6.25 14.41
C THR A 113 -16.25 -6.84 13.14
N SER A 114 -16.35 -6.07 12.06
CA SER A 114 -16.95 -6.43 10.79
C SER A 114 -15.98 -7.08 9.78
N ASN A 115 -14.67 -6.97 9.97
CA ASN A 115 -13.68 -7.53 9.02
C ASN A 115 -13.49 -9.02 9.29
N LYS A 116 -14.05 -9.86 8.42
CA LYS A 116 -13.95 -11.33 8.52
C LYS A 116 -12.80 -11.90 7.70
N ALA A 117 -12.33 -11.20 6.68
CA ALA A 117 -11.22 -11.61 5.81
C ALA A 117 -9.98 -10.77 6.14
N PHE A 118 -8.99 -11.38 6.80
CA PHE A 118 -7.72 -10.73 7.13
C PHE A 118 -6.62 -11.77 7.33
N VAL A 119 -5.38 -11.31 7.22
CA VAL A 119 -4.18 -12.04 7.61
C VAL A 119 -3.28 -11.12 8.42
N ASP A 120 -2.72 -11.66 9.48
CA ASP A 120 -1.66 -11.04 10.26
C ASP A 120 -0.33 -11.66 9.89
N LEU A 121 0.62 -10.82 9.51
CA LEU A 121 1.95 -11.21 9.09
C LEU A 121 2.97 -10.61 10.06
N ILE A 122 4.07 -11.31 10.25
CA ILE A 122 5.17 -10.86 11.07
C ILE A 122 6.49 -11.05 10.33
N LEU A 123 7.31 -10.00 10.32
CA LEU A 123 8.70 -10.09 9.92
C LEU A 123 9.54 -10.32 11.17
N LYS A 124 10.20 -11.46 11.25
CA LYS A 124 11.17 -11.79 12.29
C LYS A 124 12.56 -11.48 11.72
N PRO A 125 13.26 -10.50 12.23
CA PRO A 125 14.63 -10.23 11.82
C PRO A 125 15.57 -11.34 12.29
N SER A 126 16.78 -11.37 11.75
CA SER A 126 17.89 -12.14 12.34
C SER A 126 18.15 -11.68 13.79
N GLU A 127 18.78 -12.54 14.60
CA GLU A 127 18.95 -12.32 16.06
C GLU A 127 19.58 -10.97 16.45
N ASP A 128 20.23 -10.28 15.51
CA ASP A 128 20.96 -9.03 15.72
C ASP A 128 20.20 -7.76 15.32
N ASP A 129 19.03 -7.84 14.68
CA ASP A 129 18.34 -6.67 14.11
C ASP A 129 16.90 -6.46 14.61
N ILE A 130 16.56 -5.21 14.67
CA ILE A 130 15.31 -4.52 15.01
C ILE A 130 14.05 -5.33 14.72
N LYS A 131 13.22 -5.39 15.70
CA LYS A 131 12.42 -6.51 16.14
C LYS A 131 10.94 -6.30 15.92
N ILE A 132 10.30 -7.41 15.54
CA ILE A 132 8.88 -7.74 15.59
C ILE A 132 7.97 -6.67 14.96
N TRP A 133 7.40 -7.03 13.85
CA TRP A 133 6.69 -6.18 12.96
C TRP A 133 5.36 -6.78 12.57
N PRO A 134 4.32 -6.60 13.39
CA PRO A 134 2.99 -7.00 12.98
C PRO A 134 2.50 -6.14 11.81
N HIS A 135 2.03 -6.82 10.78
CA HIS A 135 1.40 -6.22 9.63
C HIS A 135 0.09 -6.94 9.32
N ARG A 136 -1.02 -6.21 9.37
CA ARG A 136 -2.33 -6.73 9.02
C ARG A 136 -2.75 -6.27 7.65
N VAL A 137 -3.20 -7.22 6.83
CA VAL A 137 -3.95 -6.95 5.59
C VAL A 137 -5.36 -7.48 5.77
N ALA A 138 -6.38 -6.68 5.50
CA ALA A 138 -7.77 -7.03 5.67
C ALA A 138 -8.64 -6.48 4.54
N LEU A 139 -9.75 -7.16 4.27
CA LEU A 139 -10.85 -6.64 3.46
C LEU A 139 -11.97 -6.15 4.38
N GLY A 140 -12.40 -4.92 4.18
CA GLY A 140 -13.57 -4.33 4.81
C GLY A 140 -14.87 -4.81 4.19
N PRO A 141 -16.03 -4.48 4.83
CA PRO A 141 -17.36 -4.94 4.38
C PRO A 141 -17.76 -4.41 3.01
N GLY A 142 -17.08 -3.39 2.47
CA GLY A 142 -17.26 -2.83 1.14
C GLY A 142 -16.29 -3.37 0.08
N GLY A 143 -15.42 -4.32 0.46
CA GLY A 143 -14.29 -4.72 -0.36
C GLY A 143 -13.10 -3.77 -0.25
N ASP A 144 -13.13 -2.82 0.68
CA ASP A 144 -12.04 -1.89 0.96
C ASP A 144 -10.81 -2.65 1.42
N LEU A 145 -9.64 -2.28 0.92
CA LEU A 145 -8.38 -2.86 1.33
C LEU A 145 -7.79 -2.04 2.49
N LEU A 146 -7.56 -2.72 3.62
CA LEU A 146 -6.97 -2.11 4.81
C LEU A 146 -5.60 -2.73 5.10
N MET A 147 -4.60 -1.89 5.30
CA MET A 147 -3.26 -2.30 5.69
C MET A 147 -2.85 -1.54 6.96
N THR A 148 -2.31 -2.25 7.93
CA THR A 148 -1.83 -1.65 9.17
C THR A 148 -0.49 -2.26 9.55
N SER A 149 0.55 -1.43 9.62
CA SER A 149 1.87 -1.82 10.14
C SER A 149 2.09 -1.21 11.52
N ARG A 150 2.69 -2.00 12.42
CA ARG A 150 3.11 -1.56 13.75
C ARG A 150 4.58 -1.86 13.90
N ILE A 151 5.37 -0.86 14.25
CA ILE A 151 6.82 -0.98 14.44
C ILE A 151 7.13 -0.57 15.86
N ARG A 152 7.75 -1.48 16.61
CA ARG A 152 8.15 -1.25 17.99
C ARG A 152 9.65 -1.35 18.15
N ASN A 153 10.24 -0.37 18.80
CA ASN A 153 11.63 -0.47 19.24
C ASN A 153 11.72 -1.39 20.48
N THR A 154 12.30 -2.56 20.31
CA THR A 154 12.49 -3.53 21.40
C THR A 154 13.95 -3.59 21.87
N ASN A 155 14.81 -2.64 21.50
CA ASN A 155 16.18 -2.57 21.94
C ASN A 155 16.27 -2.49 23.46
N ILE A 156 17.22 -3.21 24.02
CA ILE A 156 17.51 -3.22 25.44
C ILE A 156 18.77 -2.40 25.80
N ASP A 157 19.46 -1.88 24.76
CA ASP A 157 20.68 -1.09 24.89
C ASP A 157 20.44 0.42 25.12
N GLY A 158 19.17 0.82 25.24
CA GLY A 158 18.76 2.21 25.42
C GLY A 158 18.79 3.08 24.17
N LYS A 159 19.16 2.52 23.00
CA LYS A 159 19.30 3.32 21.77
C LYS A 159 17.97 3.54 21.05
N PRO A 160 17.72 4.77 20.58
CA PRO A 160 16.60 5.03 19.68
C PRO A 160 16.86 4.40 18.32
N PHE A 161 15.78 4.19 17.58
CA PHE A 161 15.79 3.70 16.22
C PHE A 161 15.00 4.64 15.32
N SER A 162 15.57 5.01 14.17
CA SER A 162 14.94 5.90 13.20
C SER A 162 14.75 5.21 11.87
N PHE A 163 13.61 5.48 11.21
CA PHE A 163 13.28 4.90 9.93
C PHE A 163 12.38 5.83 9.11
N THR A 164 12.31 5.58 7.81
CA THR A 164 11.26 6.06 6.92
C THR A 164 10.42 4.89 6.43
N PHE A 165 9.18 5.18 6.03
CA PHE A 165 8.21 4.15 5.67
C PHE A 165 7.34 4.61 4.49
N ALA A 166 6.99 3.68 3.57
CA ALA A 166 5.94 3.89 2.60
C ALA A 166 5.23 2.59 2.21
N TYR A 167 3.93 2.69 1.95
CA TYR A 167 3.18 1.73 1.16
C TYR A 167 3.26 2.18 -0.30
N HIS A 168 4.17 1.58 -1.07
CA HIS A 168 4.43 1.97 -2.46
C HIS A 168 3.34 1.42 -3.40
N THR A 169 2.17 2.03 -3.35
CA THR A 169 0.97 1.53 -4.00
C THR A 169 0.95 1.86 -5.49
N TYR A 170 0.90 0.84 -6.33
CA TYR A 170 0.69 0.94 -7.78
C TYR A 170 -0.78 0.72 -8.11
N PHE A 171 -1.48 1.77 -8.52
CA PHE A 171 -2.87 1.67 -8.95
C PHE A 171 -2.97 1.35 -10.44
N SER A 172 -3.93 0.47 -10.80
CA SER A 172 -4.31 0.25 -12.18
C SER A 172 -5.24 1.36 -12.62
N VAL A 173 -4.89 2.03 -13.71
CA VAL A 173 -5.68 3.11 -14.31
C VAL A 173 -6.00 2.79 -15.77
N SER A 174 -6.99 3.49 -16.35
CA SER A 174 -7.38 3.32 -17.76
C SER A 174 -6.30 3.83 -18.70
N ASP A 175 -5.97 5.11 -18.56
CA ASP A 175 -4.88 5.80 -19.22
C ASP A 175 -4.42 6.93 -18.28
N ILE A 176 -3.12 7.09 -18.12
CA ILE A 176 -2.55 8.10 -17.23
C ILE A 176 -2.94 9.53 -17.63
N SER A 177 -3.22 9.78 -18.91
CA SER A 177 -3.69 11.07 -19.40
C SER A 177 -5.13 11.42 -19.00
N GLU A 178 -5.93 10.38 -18.62
CA GLU A 178 -7.32 10.52 -18.20
C GLU A 178 -7.49 10.50 -16.67
N VAL A 179 -6.37 10.57 -15.95
CA VAL A 179 -6.35 10.47 -14.49
C VAL A 179 -6.05 11.84 -13.85
N ARG A 180 -6.73 12.11 -12.73
CA ARG A 180 -6.44 13.24 -11.85
C ARG A 180 -6.20 12.77 -10.43
N VAL A 181 -5.31 13.47 -9.72
CA VAL A 181 -5.16 13.30 -8.26
C VAL A 181 -5.57 14.60 -7.58
N GLU A 182 -6.47 14.49 -6.60
CA GLU A 182 -7.00 15.60 -5.81
C GLU A 182 -6.67 15.41 -4.32
N GLY A 183 -6.60 16.51 -3.57
CA GLY A 183 -6.26 16.54 -2.16
C GLY A 183 -4.78 16.85 -1.89
N LEU A 184 -4.03 17.30 -2.91
CA LEU A 184 -2.62 17.69 -2.81
C LEU A 184 -2.40 19.16 -3.24
N GLU A 185 -3.46 19.89 -3.53
CA GLU A 185 -3.47 21.30 -3.94
C GLU A 185 -2.84 22.17 -2.85
N THR A 186 -2.07 23.15 -3.26
CA THR A 186 -1.39 24.13 -2.39
C THR A 186 -0.37 23.57 -1.40
N LEU A 187 -0.07 22.27 -1.48
CA LEU A 187 0.92 21.64 -0.60
C LEU A 187 2.33 21.82 -1.15
N ASP A 188 3.28 21.84 -0.23
CA ASP A 188 4.68 21.77 -0.59
C ASP A 188 5.05 20.33 -0.97
N TYR A 189 5.95 20.20 -1.94
CA TYR A 189 6.53 18.94 -2.35
C TYR A 189 8.03 19.05 -2.63
N LEU A 190 8.72 17.93 -2.56
CA LEU A 190 10.09 17.74 -3.01
C LEU A 190 10.06 17.06 -4.38
N ASP A 191 10.65 17.71 -5.39
CA ASP A 191 10.73 17.19 -6.74
C ASP A 191 11.98 16.33 -6.91
N ASN A 192 11.82 14.99 -7.00
CA ASN A 192 12.94 14.07 -7.15
C ASN A 192 13.63 14.22 -8.52
N LEU A 193 12.93 14.73 -9.53
CA LEU A 193 13.52 15.02 -10.85
C LEU A 193 14.39 16.28 -10.83
N GLN A 194 14.20 17.15 -9.83
CA GLN A 194 14.94 18.38 -9.60
C GLN A 194 15.76 18.31 -8.31
N LYS A 195 16.45 17.20 -8.06
CA LYS A 195 17.37 17.01 -6.92
C LYS A 195 16.71 17.25 -5.55
N ARG A 196 15.41 16.98 -5.46
CA ARG A 196 14.58 17.21 -4.25
C ARG A 196 14.47 18.69 -3.85
N GLU A 197 14.53 19.61 -4.81
CA GLU A 197 14.16 20.99 -4.55
C GLU A 197 12.70 21.07 -4.10
N ARG A 198 12.42 22.03 -3.21
CA ARG A 198 11.09 22.21 -2.63
C ARG A 198 10.30 23.23 -3.44
N PHE A 199 9.08 22.87 -3.79
CA PHE A 199 8.11 23.69 -4.50
C PHE A 199 6.75 23.62 -3.81
N THR A 200 5.84 24.51 -4.20
CA THR A 200 4.43 24.46 -3.78
C THR A 200 3.56 24.15 -5.00
N GLU A 201 2.62 23.21 -4.85
CA GLU A 201 1.69 22.83 -5.92
C GLU A 201 0.75 24.00 -6.26
N GLN A 202 0.68 24.33 -7.55
CA GLN A 202 -0.11 25.45 -8.05
C GLN A 202 -1.39 25.00 -8.76
N GLY A 203 -1.49 23.72 -9.10
CA GLY A 203 -2.67 23.17 -9.78
C GLY A 203 -3.81 22.84 -8.81
N ASP A 204 -5.04 22.92 -9.29
CA ASP A 204 -6.23 22.51 -8.55
C ASP A 204 -6.36 20.97 -8.49
N ALA A 205 -5.65 20.25 -9.34
CA ALA A 205 -5.48 18.80 -9.35
C ALA A 205 -4.21 18.44 -10.11
N LEU A 206 -3.63 17.27 -9.81
CA LEU A 206 -2.49 16.77 -10.57
C LEU A 206 -2.97 16.09 -11.84
N THR A 207 -2.33 16.40 -12.95
CA THR A 207 -2.46 15.73 -14.25
C THR A 207 -1.06 15.36 -14.76
N PHE A 208 -0.99 14.42 -15.70
CA PHE A 208 0.29 13.80 -16.08
C PHE A 208 0.52 13.94 -17.59
N GLU A 209 1.63 14.60 -17.96
CA GLU A 209 2.07 14.81 -19.34
C GLU A 209 3.54 14.42 -19.56
N SER A 210 4.24 14.05 -18.48
CA SER A 210 5.65 13.66 -18.48
C SER A 210 5.99 12.81 -17.26
N GLU A 211 7.25 12.39 -17.11
CA GLU A 211 7.74 11.73 -15.89
C GLU A 211 7.40 12.58 -14.66
N PHE A 212 6.86 11.91 -13.64
CA PHE A 212 6.39 12.54 -12.41
C PHE A 212 6.96 11.78 -11.21
N ASP A 213 7.66 12.49 -10.31
CA ASP A 213 8.27 11.89 -9.12
C ASP A 213 8.37 12.95 -8.00
N ARG A 214 7.31 13.05 -7.17
CA ARG A 214 7.21 14.09 -6.14
C ARG A 214 6.82 13.50 -4.80
N ILE A 215 7.43 14.02 -3.73
CA ILE A 215 7.07 13.72 -2.34
C ILE A 215 6.31 14.92 -1.79
N TYR A 216 4.99 14.82 -1.65
CA TYR A 216 4.13 15.83 -1.04
C TYR A 216 4.22 15.74 0.48
N LEU A 217 4.37 16.90 1.13
CA LEU A 217 4.68 17.03 2.54
C LEU A 217 3.44 17.38 3.36
N SER A 218 3.31 16.76 4.55
CA SER A 218 2.22 17.06 5.49
C SER A 218 0.84 17.03 4.83
N THR A 219 0.61 16.00 4.04
CA THR A 219 -0.61 15.86 3.23
C THR A 219 -1.83 15.51 4.10
N PRO A 220 -3.05 15.84 3.64
CA PRO A 220 -4.28 15.47 4.34
C PRO A 220 -4.42 13.93 4.43
N THR A 221 -5.34 13.50 5.29
CA THR A 221 -5.59 12.08 5.53
C THR A 221 -6.28 11.39 4.36
N LYS A 222 -6.85 12.13 3.41
CA LYS A 222 -7.54 11.62 2.22
C LYS A 222 -6.93 12.20 0.95
N ILE A 223 -6.70 11.32 -0.02
CA ILE A 223 -6.28 11.66 -1.39
C ILE A 223 -7.19 10.88 -2.33
N ALA A 224 -7.63 11.51 -3.42
CA ALA A 224 -8.52 10.89 -4.39
C ALA A 224 -7.82 10.76 -5.76
N ILE A 225 -7.96 9.59 -6.39
CA ILE A 225 -7.50 9.30 -7.74
C ILE A 225 -8.76 9.13 -8.60
N LEU A 226 -8.99 10.04 -9.52
CA LEU A 226 -10.15 10.04 -10.42
C LEU A 226 -9.74 9.48 -11.78
N ASP A 227 -10.32 8.34 -12.14
CA ASP A 227 -10.17 7.69 -13.44
C ASP A 227 -11.42 7.98 -14.26
N HIS A 228 -11.32 8.95 -15.16
CA HIS A 228 -12.47 9.46 -15.91
C HIS A 228 -13.04 8.42 -16.90
N GLU A 229 -12.20 7.66 -17.56
CA GLU A 229 -12.62 6.66 -18.53
C GLU A 229 -13.39 5.53 -17.85
N LYS A 230 -12.88 5.03 -16.73
CA LYS A 230 -13.53 3.97 -15.93
C LYS A 230 -14.65 4.50 -15.03
N LYS A 231 -14.90 5.80 -15.00
CA LYS A 231 -15.92 6.45 -14.15
C LYS A 231 -15.83 6.01 -12.69
N ARG A 232 -14.64 5.91 -12.17
CA ARG A 232 -14.38 5.52 -10.77
C ARG A 232 -13.43 6.48 -10.09
N THR A 233 -13.58 6.58 -8.79
CA THR A 233 -12.63 7.27 -7.91
C THR A 233 -12.08 6.28 -6.91
N ILE A 234 -10.77 6.19 -6.81
CA ILE A 234 -10.09 5.46 -5.73
C ILE A 234 -9.79 6.47 -4.65
N VAL A 235 -10.22 6.19 -3.43
CA VAL A 235 -9.96 7.02 -2.25
C VAL A 235 -8.92 6.34 -1.39
N LEU A 236 -7.81 7.03 -1.17
CA LEU A 236 -6.74 6.65 -0.26
C LEU A 236 -6.93 7.41 1.04
N ARG A 237 -7.12 6.68 2.17
CA ARG A 237 -7.11 7.24 3.52
C ARG A 237 -5.90 6.73 4.27
N LYS A 238 -5.24 7.60 5.02
CA LYS A 238 -4.03 7.26 5.76
C LYS A 238 -4.00 7.87 7.15
N ASP A 239 -3.35 7.16 8.08
CA ASP A 239 -3.10 7.60 9.44
C ASP A 239 -1.69 7.21 9.87
N GLY A 240 -0.99 8.08 10.61
CA GLY A 240 0.40 7.89 10.99
C GLY A 240 1.41 8.02 9.84
N LEU A 241 0.97 8.43 8.65
CA LEU A 241 1.73 8.55 7.40
C LEU A 241 1.55 9.98 6.87
N PRO A 242 2.37 10.96 7.31
CA PRO A 242 2.13 12.38 7.04
C PRO A 242 2.35 12.78 5.58
N ASP A 243 3.15 12.03 4.83
CA ASP A 243 3.53 12.39 3.47
C ASP A 243 2.79 11.52 2.44
N ALA A 244 2.87 11.92 1.16
CA ALA A 244 2.44 11.11 0.04
C ALA A 244 3.42 11.22 -1.12
N VAL A 245 3.71 10.10 -1.80
CA VAL A 245 4.50 10.13 -3.03
C VAL A 245 3.59 9.93 -4.22
N VAL A 246 3.77 10.72 -5.25
CA VAL A 246 3.11 10.52 -6.55
C VAL A 246 4.18 10.26 -7.59
N TRP A 247 4.07 9.13 -8.30
CA TRP A 247 5.07 8.68 -9.25
C TRP A 247 4.46 8.02 -10.48
N ASN A 248 4.97 8.43 -11.64
CA ASN A 248 4.81 7.73 -12.92
C ASN A 248 6.13 7.82 -13.70
N PRO A 249 6.73 6.69 -14.15
CA PRO A 249 8.04 6.68 -14.80
C PRO A 249 8.06 7.31 -16.19
N TRP A 250 6.91 7.44 -16.85
CA TRP A 250 6.80 7.83 -18.23
C TRP A 250 7.59 6.91 -19.19
N ASP A 251 7.71 7.28 -20.45
CA ASP A 251 8.25 6.41 -21.51
C ASP A 251 9.73 6.05 -21.36
N LYS A 252 10.59 7.03 -21.08
CA LYS A 252 12.05 6.82 -21.04
C LYS A 252 12.45 5.99 -19.84
N LYS A 253 11.94 6.31 -18.67
CA LYS A 253 12.30 5.60 -17.45
C LYS A 253 11.66 4.22 -17.41
N ALA A 254 10.42 4.04 -17.92
CA ALA A 254 9.78 2.75 -18.07
C ALA A 254 10.66 1.77 -18.85
N LYS A 255 11.19 2.17 -20.00
CA LYS A 255 12.12 1.37 -20.83
C LYS A 255 13.45 1.05 -20.13
N ALA A 256 13.87 1.86 -19.20
CA ALA A 256 15.12 1.64 -18.44
C ALA A 256 14.93 0.68 -17.26
N ILE A 257 13.71 0.39 -16.84
CA ILE A 257 13.39 -0.52 -15.73
C ILE A 257 13.19 -1.93 -16.28
N SER A 258 14.12 -2.84 -15.99
CA SER A 258 14.15 -4.18 -16.59
C SER A 258 12.97 -5.08 -16.26
N ASP A 259 12.30 -4.85 -15.12
CA ASP A 259 11.15 -5.60 -14.62
C ASP A 259 9.82 -4.84 -14.80
N PHE A 260 9.79 -3.86 -15.72
CA PHE A 260 8.63 -3.04 -16.05
C PHE A 260 8.41 -3.04 -17.57
N GLY A 261 7.15 -3.15 -18.02
CA GLY A 261 6.82 -3.12 -19.44
C GLY A 261 6.98 -1.71 -20.02
N ASP A 262 7.52 -1.62 -21.23
CA ASP A 262 7.93 -0.35 -21.85
C ASP A 262 6.79 0.68 -21.96
N ASP A 263 5.57 0.21 -22.26
CA ASP A 263 4.37 1.04 -22.40
C ASP A 263 3.42 0.99 -21.20
N GLU A 264 3.75 0.21 -20.17
CA GLU A 264 2.89 0.01 -19.00
C GLU A 264 2.70 1.25 -18.15
N TYR A 265 3.58 2.25 -18.26
CA TYR A 265 3.42 3.53 -17.57
C TYR A 265 2.09 4.22 -17.89
N LYS A 266 1.49 3.91 -19.05
CA LYS A 266 0.18 4.45 -19.44
C LYS A 266 -0.97 3.94 -18.56
N TYR A 267 -0.80 2.78 -17.96
CA TYR A 267 -1.86 2.05 -17.24
C TYR A 267 -1.64 1.96 -15.73
N MET A 268 -0.73 2.76 -15.19
CA MET A 268 -0.44 2.77 -13.77
C MET A 268 -0.21 4.18 -13.23
N LEU A 269 -0.49 4.33 -11.94
CA LEU A 269 -0.09 5.49 -11.16
C LEU A 269 0.28 5.04 -9.75
N CYS A 270 1.43 5.49 -9.23
CA CYS A 270 1.71 5.34 -7.81
C CYS A 270 1.21 6.55 -7.04
N VAL A 271 0.43 6.29 -6.00
CA VAL A 271 0.12 7.25 -4.94
C VAL A 271 0.37 6.53 -3.61
N GLU A 272 1.42 6.94 -2.92
CA GLU A 272 1.98 6.20 -1.80
C GLU A 272 1.72 6.93 -0.49
N ALA A 273 1.13 6.25 0.49
CA ALA A 273 1.04 6.74 1.85
C ALA A 273 2.40 6.56 2.55
N ALA A 274 3.00 7.64 3.06
CA ALA A 274 4.40 7.64 3.46
C ALA A 274 4.71 8.49 4.69
N ALA A 275 5.85 8.19 5.32
CA ALA A 275 6.53 9.00 6.33
C ALA A 275 8.01 9.10 5.92
N ILE A 276 8.38 10.20 5.24
CA ILE A 276 9.67 10.33 4.53
C ILE A 276 10.40 11.61 4.91
N GLU A 277 9.73 12.76 4.87
CA GLU A 277 10.39 14.06 5.12
C GLU A 277 11.07 14.06 6.48
N LYS A 278 10.33 13.63 7.50
CA LYS A 278 10.80 13.51 8.87
C LYS A 278 10.83 12.04 9.26
N PRO A 279 12.02 11.42 9.35
CA PRO A 279 12.13 10.05 9.82
C PRO A 279 11.45 9.86 11.18
N ILE A 280 10.74 8.77 11.33
CA ILE A 280 10.15 8.36 12.61
C ILE A 280 11.28 7.88 13.52
N THR A 281 11.33 8.39 14.75
CA THR A 281 12.31 7.96 15.75
C THR A 281 11.59 7.37 16.94
N LEU A 282 11.92 6.13 17.29
CA LEU A 282 11.34 5.41 18.43
C LEU A 282 12.41 5.19 19.50
N LYS A 283 12.12 5.59 20.72
CA LYS A 283 12.88 5.19 21.90
C LYS A 283 12.58 3.72 22.25
N PRO A 284 13.44 3.04 23.02
CA PRO A 284 13.15 1.71 23.52
C PRO A 284 11.76 1.61 24.16
N GLY A 285 10.96 0.63 23.72
CA GLY A 285 9.60 0.41 24.18
C GLY A 285 8.52 1.20 23.44
N GLU A 286 8.88 2.25 22.68
CA GLU A 286 7.92 3.01 21.88
C GLU A 286 7.48 2.25 20.63
N GLU A 287 6.25 2.53 20.18
CA GLU A 287 5.64 1.92 19.01
C GLU A 287 5.09 3.00 18.08
N TRP A 288 5.30 2.83 16.78
CA TRP A 288 4.65 3.58 15.71
C TRP A 288 3.62 2.70 15.02
N LYS A 289 2.57 3.34 14.49
CA LYS A 289 1.53 2.70 13.71
C LYS A 289 1.27 3.51 12.45
N GLY A 290 1.32 2.84 11.29
CA GLY A 290 0.89 3.37 10.00
C GLY A 290 -0.29 2.59 9.47
N ARG A 291 -1.34 3.31 9.03
CA ARG A 291 -2.55 2.71 8.45
C ARG A 291 -2.81 3.29 7.08
N LEU A 292 -3.15 2.41 6.14
CA LEU A 292 -3.65 2.71 4.81
C LEU A 292 -5.01 2.03 4.63
N GLU A 293 -5.98 2.76 4.09
CA GLU A 293 -7.28 2.27 3.68
C GLU A 293 -7.55 2.73 2.26
N LEU A 294 -7.85 1.79 1.38
CA LEU A 294 -8.17 2.02 -0.02
C LEU A 294 -9.60 1.60 -0.28
N SER A 295 -10.38 2.51 -0.84
CA SER A 295 -11.77 2.25 -1.23
C SER A 295 -12.05 2.76 -2.64
N THR A 296 -13.09 2.22 -3.28
CA THR A 296 -13.55 2.69 -4.58
C THR A 296 -14.96 3.21 -4.49
N VAL A 297 -15.22 4.31 -5.17
CA VAL A 297 -16.56 4.87 -5.33
C VAL A 297 -16.84 5.10 -6.81
N SER A 298 -18.08 4.82 -7.24
CA SER A 298 -18.51 5.19 -8.58
C SER A 298 -18.52 6.71 -8.71
N SER A 299 -17.79 7.26 -9.66
CA SER A 299 -17.96 8.66 -10.01
C SER A 299 -19.08 8.76 -11.04
N SER A 300 -20.28 9.17 -10.59
CA SER A 300 -21.30 9.64 -11.52
C SER A 300 -20.87 11.01 -12.04
N TYR A 301 -20.06 11.03 -13.08
CA TYR A 301 -19.67 12.27 -13.73
C TYR A 301 -20.85 12.79 -14.58
N CYS A 302 -21.65 13.68 -13.97
CA CYS A 302 -22.37 14.68 -14.74
C CYS A 302 -21.47 15.90 -14.80
N SER A 303 -21.01 16.25 -16.00
CA SER A 303 -20.17 17.42 -16.29
C SER A 303 -20.64 18.63 -15.49
N GLY A 304 -19.83 19.14 -14.57
CA GLY A 304 -20.06 20.37 -13.79
C GLY A 304 -20.56 20.23 -12.36
N GLN A 305 -20.70 19.02 -11.79
CA GLN A 305 -21.18 18.84 -10.41
C GLN A 305 -20.33 17.88 -9.56
N LEU A 306 -19.04 17.84 -9.74
CA LEU A 306 -18.18 17.33 -8.67
C LEU A 306 -17.95 18.47 -7.68
N ASP A 307 -18.80 18.55 -6.66
CA ASP A 307 -18.45 19.26 -5.44
C ASP A 307 -17.46 18.37 -4.66
N PRO A 308 -16.16 18.71 -4.64
CA PRO A 308 -15.14 17.93 -3.92
C PRO A 308 -15.49 17.78 -2.43
N LYS A 309 -16.27 18.73 -1.87
CA LYS A 309 -16.74 18.69 -0.49
C LYS A 309 -17.77 17.57 -0.24
N ARG A 310 -18.54 17.13 -1.24
CA ARG A 310 -19.50 16.03 -1.09
C ARG A 310 -18.86 14.66 -1.11
N VAL A 311 -17.82 14.45 -1.93
CA VAL A 311 -17.02 13.20 -1.94
C VAL A 311 -16.22 13.07 -0.64
N ILE A 312 -15.83 14.19 -0.05
CA ILE A 312 -15.03 14.24 1.19
C ILE A 312 -15.91 14.15 2.46
N GLN A 313 -17.19 14.52 2.39
CA GLN A 313 -18.11 14.55 3.53
C GLN A 313 -19.04 13.33 3.66
N GLY A 314 -19.04 12.43 2.70
CA GLY A 314 -19.79 11.18 2.78
C GLY A 314 -19.25 10.29 3.89
N SER A 315 -19.83 10.46 5.05
CA SER A 315 -19.85 9.78 6.36
C SER A 315 -19.21 8.40 6.43
#